data_b18a9643e41899e50f03dc4827968249
#
_entry.id   b18a9643e41899e50f03dc4827968249
#
_cell.length_a   1.000
_cell.length_b   1.000
_cell.length_c   1.000
_cell.angle_alpha   90.00
_cell.angle_beta   90.00
_cell.angle_gamma   90.00
#
_symmetry.space_group_name_H-M   'P 1'
#
loop_
_entity.id
_entity.type
_entity.pdbx_description
1 polymer ?
#
loop_
_entity_poly.entity_id
_entity_poly.type
_entity_poly.pdbx_seq_one_letter_code
_entity_poly.pdbx_strand_id
1 'polypeptide(L)' 'MTKVVFRRYPDGQVIALFPDIPWSGRRGEITSYMHVGQHGAADYAGVIAMTRPAHEKEYRNPLSELRAIGYD' A
#
# COMPACT_ATOMS: atom_id res chain seq x y z
N MET A 1 -1.02 -7.07 -14.76
CA MET A 1 -1.90 -6.57 -13.69
C MET A 1 -1.11 -6.46 -12.40
N THR A 2 -1.21 -5.32 -11.73
CA THR A 2 -0.44 -5.09 -10.51
C THR A 2 -1.25 -5.51 -9.29
N LYS A 3 -0.68 -6.41 -8.48
CA LYS A 3 -1.32 -6.81 -7.23
C LYS A 3 -1.13 -5.73 -6.18
N VAL A 4 -2.21 -5.34 -5.52
CA VAL A 4 -2.18 -4.35 -4.46
C VAL A 4 -3.02 -4.82 -3.29
N VAL A 5 -2.52 -4.60 -2.07
CA VAL A 5 -3.22 -4.91 -0.83
C VAL A 5 -3.40 -3.60 -0.07
N PHE A 6 -4.65 -3.28 0.27
CA PHE A 6 -4.96 -2.07 1.05
C PHE A 6 -5.15 -2.42 2.51
N ARG A 7 -4.41 -1.73 3.38
CA ARG A 7 -4.47 -1.93 4.83
C ARG A 7 -4.76 -0.60 5.50
N ARG A 8 -5.36 -0.65 6.68
CA ARG A 8 -5.71 0.54 7.45
C ARG A 8 -5.04 0.51 8.82
N TYR A 9 -4.34 1.58 9.15
CA TYR A 9 -3.76 1.78 10.49
C TYR A 9 -4.83 2.19 11.49
N PRO A 10 -4.57 2.00 12.80
CA PRO A 10 -5.55 2.41 13.84
C PRO A 10 -5.95 3.88 13.80
N ASP A 11 -5.08 4.76 13.28
CA ASP A 11 -5.36 6.19 13.16
C ASP A 11 -6.20 6.55 11.94
N GLY A 12 -6.57 5.58 11.13
CA GLY A 12 -7.39 5.78 9.95
C GLY A 12 -6.64 5.92 8.64
N GLN A 13 -5.32 6.01 8.67
CA GLN A 13 -4.54 6.09 7.44
C GLN A 13 -4.57 4.77 6.68
N VAL A 14 -4.62 4.86 5.34
CA VAL A 14 -4.64 3.70 4.46
C VAL A 14 -3.32 3.63 3.71
N ILE A 15 -2.74 2.44 3.66
CA ILE A 15 -1.52 2.17 2.91
C ILE A 15 -1.81 1.12 1.84
N ALA A 16 -1.28 1.35 0.63
CA ALA A 16 -1.32 0.37 -0.44
C ALA A 16 0.04 -0.34 -0.47
N LEU A 17 -0.01 -1.67 -0.47
CA LEU A 17 1.19 -2.51 -0.49
C LEU A 17 1.26 -3.26 -1.81
N PHE A 18 2.43 -3.28 -2.42
CA PHE A 18 2.67 -3.98 -3.68
C PHE A 18 3.60 -5.16 -3.41
N PRO A 19 3.07 -6.31 -2.95
CA PRO A 19 3.91 -7.42 -2.49
C PRO A 19 4.81 -8.01 -3.57
N ASP A 20 4.47 -7.81 -4.83
CA ASP A 20 5.27 -8.34 -5.94
C ASP A 20 6.31 -7.34 -6.46
N ILE A 21 6.38 -6.14 -5.88
CA ILE A 21 7.34 -5.11 -6.30
C ILE A 21 8.31 -4.85 -5.14
N PRO A 22 9.52 -5.43 -5.19
CA PRO A 22 10.49 -5.23 -4.11
C PRO A 22 11.02 -3.80 -4.10
N TRP A 23 11.44 -3.35 -2.93
CA TRP A 23 12.05 -2.04 -2.74
C TRP A 23 13.54 -2.19 -2.50
N SER A 24 14.35 -1.54 -3.34
CA SER A 24 15.81 -1.45 -3.20
C SER A 24 16.53 -2.79 -2.97
N GLY A 25 15.93 -3.91 -3.34
CA GLY A 25 16.53 -5.22 -3.18
C GLY A 25 16.66 -5.72 -1.75
N ARG A 26 16.14 -5.00 -0.76
CA ARG A 26 16.17 -5.46 0.64
C ARG A 26 15.14 -6.55 0.85
N ARG A 27 15.59 -7.60 1.54
CA ARG A 27 14.70 -8.72 1.86
C ARG A 27 13.58 -8.26 2.79
N GLY A 28 12.35 -8.61 2.46
CA GLY A 28 11.17 -8.29 3.27
C GLY A 28 10.61 -6.90 3.05
N GLU A 29 11.29 -6.05 2.27
CA GLU A 29 10.78 -4.71 1.96
C GLU A 29 10.15 -4.70 0.57
N ILE A 30 8.97 -4.10 0.50
CA ILE A 30 8.22 -3.97 -0.76
C ILE A 30 7.86 -2.50 -0.99
N THR A 31 7.45 -2.21 -2.22
CA THR A 31 6.94 -0.88 -2.57
C THR A 31 5.61 -0.64 -1.88
N SER A 32 5.42 0.56 -1.37
CA SER A 32 4.16 0.99 -0.78
C SER A 32 3.77 2.36 -1.29
N TYR A 33 2.51 2.71 -1.13
CA TYR A 33 1.98 4.00 -1.50
C TYR A 33 1.04 4.48 -0.41
N MET A 34 1.28 5.67 0.08
CA MET A 34 0.39 6.33 1.00
C MET A 34 -0.11 7.62 0.37
N HIS A 35 -0.97 8.32 1.08
CA HIS A 35 -1.68 9.50 0.62
C HIS A 35 -0.81 10.48 -0.20
N VAL A 36 -1.38 10.97 -1.30
CA VAL A 36 -0.86 12.04 -2.16
C VAL A 36 0.58 11.79 -2.66
N GLY A 37 0.72 10.68 -3.41
CA GLY A 37 1.94 10.46 -4.18
C GLY A 37 3.15 10.00 -3.40
N GLN A 38 2.98 9.56 -2.16
CA GLN A 38 4.10 9.09 -1.35
C GLN A 38 4.37 7.61 -1.56
N HIS A 39 5.40 7.31 -2.35
CA HIS A 39 5.92 5.95 -2.46
C HIS A 39 7.05 5.76 -1.45
N GLY A 40 7.20 4.54 -0.96
CA GLY A 40 8.26 4.25 -0.02
C GLY A 40 8.45 2.76 0.20
N ALA A 41 9.48 2.43 0.96
CA ALA A 41 9.73 1.06 1.38
C ALA A 41 8.81 0.70 2.54
N ALA A 42 8.37 -0.57 2.57
CA ALA A 42 7.56 -1.06 3.67
C ALA A 42 8.00 -2.46 4.04
N ASP A 43 8.09 -2.71 5.35
CA ASP A 43 8.25 -4.05 5.88
C ASP A 43 6.87 -4.72 5.86
N TYR A 44 6.65 -5.60 4.90
CA TYR A 44 5.34 -6.19 4.67
C TYR A 44 4.77 -6.85 5.93
N ALA A 45 5.55 -7.72 6.56
CA ALA A 45 5.09 -8.43 7.76
C ALA A 45 4.77 -7.47 8.90
N GLY A 46 5.59 -6.43 9.09
CA GLY A 46 5.36 -5.43 10.12
C GLY A 46 4.11 -4.62 9.89
N VAL A 47 3.87 -4.21 8.65
CA VAL A 47 2.66 -3.45 8.30
C VAL A 47 1.42 -4.31 8.53
N ILE A 48 1.44 -5.57 8.07
CA ILE A 48 0.31 -6.47 8.26
C ILE A 48 -0.02 -6.65 9.76
N ALA A 49 1.02 -6.76 10.60
CA ALA A 49 0.82 -6.92 12.04
C ALA A 49 0.21 -5.68 12.71
N MET A 50 0.44 -4.49 12.16
CA MET A 50 0.00 -3.22 12.75
C MET A 50 -1.29 -2.68 12.16
N THR A 51 -1.83 -3.33 11.14
CA THR A 51 -2.99 -2.84 10.40
C THR A 51 -4.05 -3.92 10.27
N ARG A 52 -5.21 -3.51 9.73
CA ARG A 52 -6.25 -4.44 9.33
C ARG A 52 -6.54 -4.26 7.84
N PRO A 53 -7.24 -5.21 7.19
CA PRO A 53 -7.68 -4.99 5.81
C PRO A 53 -8.55 -3.74 5.73
N ALA A 54 -8.30 -2.89 4.72
CA ALA A 54 -9.09 -1.71 4.51
C ALA A 54 -10.39 -2.07 3.78
N HIS A 55 -11.48 -1.40 4.14
CA HIS A 55 -12.75 -1.55 3.43
C HIS A 55 -12.76 -0.70 2.18
N GLU A 56 -13.62 -1.03 1.21
CA GLU A 56 -13.71 -0.30 -0.04
C GLU A 56 -13.87 1.20 0.17
N LYS A 57 -14.68 1.61 1.12
CA LYS A 57 -14.89 3.03 1.43
C LYS A 57 -13.59 3.72 1.85
N GLU A 58 -12.70 2.97 2.46
CA GLU A 58 -11.45 3.49 3.00
C GLU A 58 -10.36 3.61 1.92
N TYR A 59 -10.32 2.68 0.97
CA TYR A 59 -9.25 2.68 -0.05
C TYR A 59 -9.69 3.26 -1.40
N ARG A 60 -10.92 3.71 -1.52
CA ARG A 60 -11.44 4.24 -2.79
C ARG A 60 -10.60 5.38 -3.34
N ASN A 61 -10.24 6.35 -2.52
CA ASN A 61 -9.43 7.48 -2.96
C ASN A 61 -7.99 7.06 -3.31
N PRO A 62 -7.27 6.30 -2.46
CA PRO A 62 -5.95 5.77 -2.86
C PRO A 62 -6.00 4.96 -4.14
N LEU A 63 -7.03 4.16 -4.33
CA LEU A 63 -7.17 3.37 -5.56
C LEU A 63 -7.30 4.26 -6.78
N SER A 64 -8.12 5.32 -6.70
CA SER A 64 -8.27 6.28 -7.79
C SER A 64 -6.95 6.98 -8.09
N GLU A 65 -6.20 7.37 -7.06
CA GLU A 65 -4.89 7.98 -7.23
C GLU A 65 -3.92 7.05 -7.95
N LEU A 66 -3.88 5.79 -7.56
CA LEU A 66 -2.99 4.80 -8.18
C LEU A 66 -3.35 4.59 -9.65
N ARG A 67 -4.62 4.51 -9.97
CA ARG A 67 -5.06 4.39 -11.37
C ARG A 67 -4.68 5.60 -12.18
N ALA A 68 -4.78 6.79 -11.60
CA ALA A 68 -4.40 8.04 -12.28
C ALA A 68 -2.89 8.09 -12.54
N ILE A 69 -2.09 7.48 -11.67
CA ILE A 69 -0.63 7.39 -11.86
C ILE A 69 -0.25 6.39 -12.94
N GLY A 70 -1.09 5.39 -13.18
CA GLY A 70 -0.85 4.40 -14.23
C GLY A 70 -0.85 2.95 -13.78
N TYR A 71 -1.13 2.66 -12.53
CA TYR A 71 -1.31 1.27 -12.08
C TYR A 71 -2.65 0.73 -12.57
N ASP A 72 -2.65 -0.52 -12.90
CA ASP A 72 -3.89 -1.19 -13.33
C ASP A 72 -4.49 -2.12 -12.26
#